data_823781cda5caa98f13f1cb4be963e33f
#
_entry.id   823781cda5caa98f13f1cb4be963e33f
#
_cell.length_a   1.000
_cell.length_b   1.000
_cell.length_c   1.000
_cell.angle_alpha   90.00
_cell.angle_beta   90.00
_cell.angle_gamma   90.00
#
_symmetry.space_group_name_H-M   'P 1'
#
loop_
_entity.id
_entity.type
_entity.pdbx_description
1 polymer ?
#
loop_
_entity_poly.entity_id
_entity_poly.type
_entity_poly.pdbx_seq_one_letter_code
_entity_poly.pdbx_strand_id
1 'polypeptide(L)'
;MNAGKEAQIRSLLCDYRKTAVKIAADQWRRFETHSGFNAQADALADHRKASKNTRGAILGALIVHHNLPVAPPPPKDKAIDDDAGPRKGAPKGKRAALAPGLVDPFADDKARLGLAYYQMARAQVVGILESFISNRQNDFRDIVFGSTICPIQRHELLSVNKAKAWFDLDRPVHRVERDSDKIVAKYQVSDTSRRLARKIMSRVLSRHARPSLDRIGMVVDQRRIEMAAPKKAATFPFWLSIDIPLSDPQTGAFLTNVIHLPLRGNSYNADRKGDRKTTFQIIDDRKTGAIKIGVITDTAQACAKSRAGYMAKTAAISLDFGLTTLFASDAGDLLGRTFLGKLKRYDATISAICKHIQRSGGKPRDSRRYCEWTAKLRGYLKTEINRVFNRLIETRAPGEIVLEQLNFQSPDLSRRLNRIIQNCGRSIIATKLVSLKEQFGVEASEVAAAYTSQKCSSCGYVDKRNRRGQVFECLFCGLKLHADVNASRNIRARRSRPLGSAGFATRRDILIEETRSFDERYSRLWSNPQSGKSRRHGPPADPRLTNPYFRDFVAKARSPDSENSNIAA
;
A
#
# COMPACT_ATOMS: atom_id res chain seq x y z
N MET A 1 -0.42 -16.47 -31.67
CA MET A 1 0.22 -17.70 -31.10
C MET A 1 -0.55 -18.87 -31.66
N ASN A 2 0.10 -19.96 -32.09
CA ASN A 2 -0.65 -21.13 -32.55
C ASN A 2 -1.20 -21.91 -31.34
N ALA A 3 -2.25 -22.71 -31.55
CA ALA A 3 -2.95 -23.43 -30.50
C ALA A 3 -2.02 -24.39 -29.70
N GLY A 4 -1.05 -25.04 -30.37
CA GLY A 4 -0.11 -25.96 -29.73
C GLY A 4 0.83 -25.28 -28.73
N LYS A 5 1.41 -24.12 -29.08
CA LYS A 5 2.26 -23.33 -28.17
C LYS A 5 1.45 -22.79 -26.99
N GLU A 6 0.21 -22.39 -27.24
CA GLU A 6 -0.68 -21.93 -26.18
C GLU A 6 -1.02 -23.04 -25.19
N ALA A 7 -1.31 -24.23 -25.67
CA ALA A 7 -1.59 -25.39 -24.84
C ALA A 7 -0.40 -25.76 -23.95
N GLN A 8 0.82 -25.74 -24.49
CA GLN A 8 2.06 -26.00 -23.72
C GLN A 8 2.26 -24.99 -22.58
N ILE A 9 2.05 -23.69 -22.84
CA ILE A 9 2.17 -22.66 -21.79
C ILE A 9 1.08 -22.84 -20.73
N ARG A 10 -0.15 -23.15 -21.10
CA ARG A 10 -1.25 -23.40 -20.17
C ARG A 10 -1.00 -24.63 -19.31
N SER A 11 -0.43 -25.69 -19.89
CA SER A 11 -0.02 -26.88 -19.16
C SER A 11 1.06 -26.56 -18.13
N LEU A 12 2.11 -25.89 -18.55
CA LEU A 12 3.19 -25.44 -17.64
C LEU A 12 2.65 -24.55 -16.50
N LEU A 13 1.76 -23.60 -16.82
CA LEU A 13 1.15 -22.73 -15.83
C LEU A 13 0.25 -23.51 -14.85
N CYS A 14 -0.46 -24.53 -15.32
CA CYS A 14 -1.26 -25.42 -14.49
C CYS A 14 -0.38 -26.20 -13.51
N ASP A 15 0.70 -26.80 -13.98
CA ASP A 15 1.64 -27.55 -13.16
C ASP A 15 2.38 -26.67 -12.15
N TYR A 16 2.77 -25.47 -12.56
CA TYR A 16 3.34 -24.46 -11.66
C TYR A 16 2.36 -24.12 -10.51
N ARG A 17 1.07 -23.92 -10.82
CA ARG A 17 0.03 -23.63 -9.81
C ARG A 17 -0.21 -24.80 -8.87
N LYS A 18 -0.25 -26.05 -9.38
CA LYS A 18 -0.38 -27.25 -8.55
C LYS A 18 0.76 -27.33 -7.54
N THR A 19 1.98 -27.16 -8.00
CA THR A 19 3.18 -27.14 -7.14
C THR A 19 3.14 -26.01 -6.13
N ALA A 20 2.74 -24.78 -6.54
CA ALA A 20 2.61 -23.64 -5.63
C ALA A 20 1.57 -23.90 -4.53
N VAL A 21 0.42 -24.49 -4.85
CA VAL A 21 -0.62 -24.88 -3.88
C VAL A 21 -0.07 -25.93 -2.89
N LYS A 22 0.65 -26.94 -3.37
CA LYS A 22 1.27 -27.97 -2.54
C LYS A 22 2.30 -27.38 -1.56
N ILE A 23 3.16 -26.47 -2.05
CA ILE A 23 4.13 -25.75 -1.22
C ILE A 23 3.41 -24.93 -0.15
N ALA A 24 2.37 -24.18 -0.53
CA ALA A 24 1.62 -23.35 0.42
C ALA A 24 0.92 -24.20 1.49
N ALA A 25 0.34 -25.32 1.14
CA ALA A 25 -0.29 -26.25 2.08
C ALA A 25 0.72 -26.80 3.10
N ASP A 26 1.93 -27.13 2.64
CA ASP A 26 3.02 -27.55 3.50
C ASP A 26 3.44 -26.44 4.47
N GLN A 27 3.64 -25.22 3.99
CA GLN A 27 4.01 -24.06 4.81
C GLN A 27 2.94 -23.72 5.86
N TRP A 28 1.65 -23.81 5.52
CA TRP A 28 0.58 -23.55 6.48
C TRP A 28 0.52 -24.57 7.61
N ARG A 29 0.76 -25.85 7.35
CA ARG A 29 0.81 -26.88 8.40
C ARG A 29 1.90 -26.60 9.43
N ARG A 30 2.98 -25.96 9.01
CA ARG A 30 4.14 -25.66 9.87
C ARG A 30 4.03 -24.31 10.57
N PHE A 31 3.23 -23.39 10.02
CA PHE A 31 3.10 -22.02 10.55
C PHE A 31 2.65 -22.00 12.02
N GLU A 32 1.72 -22.87 12.41
CA GLU A 32 1.17 -22.91 13.77
C GLU A 32 2.12 -23.59 14.77
N THR A 33 3.02 -24.45 14.31
CA THR A 33 3.95 -25.20 15.17
C THR A 33 5.30 -24.50 15.36
N HIS A 34 5.71 -23.66 14.42
CA HIS A 34 7.05 -23.07 14.40
C HIS A 34 7.07 -21.53 14.40
N SER A 35 6.01 -20.87 14.82
CA SER A 35 5.90 -19.40 14.83
C SER A 35 6.16 -18.71 13.50
N GLY A 36 5.75 -19.33 12.44
CA GLY A 36 5.85 -18.76 11.12
C GLY A 36 7.10 -19.19 10.36
N PHE A 37 7.19 -18.66 9.16
CA PHE A 37 8.23 -18.94 8.18
C PHE A 37 9.65 -18.53 8.60
N ASN A 38 9.78 -17.91 9.79
CA ASN A 38 11.03 -17.32 10.27
C ASN A 38 11.86 -18.22 11.21
N ALA A 39 11.29 -19.28 11.81
CA ALA A 39 12.04 -20.12 12.76
C ALA A 39 13.31 -20.71 12.14
N GLN A 40 13.26 -20.96 10.83
CA GLN A 40 14.42 -21.44 10.06
C GLN A 40 15.31 -20.34 9.52
N ALA A 41 14.79 -19.12 9.35
CA ALA A 41 15.63 -17.98 8.97
C ALA A 41 16.67 -17.68 10.06
N ASP A 42 16.32 -17.91 11.31
CA ASP A 42 17.26 -17.69 12.42
C ASP A 42 18.33 -18.78 12.49
N ALA A 43 17.95 -20.05 12.27
CA ALA A 43 18.92 -21.14 12.16
C ALA A 43 19.88 -20.97 10.97
N LEU A 44 19.41 -20.36 9.88
CA LEU A 44 20.20 -20.04 8.70
C LEU A 44 20.95 -18.70 8.82
N ALA A 45 20.58 -17.82 9.75
CA ALA A 45 21.25 -16.54 9.97
C ALA A 45 22.69 -16.75 10.47
N ASP A 46 22.97 -17.82 11.21
CA ASP A 46 24.32 -18.17 11.65
C ASP A 46 25.20 -18.62 10.47
N HIS A 47 24.61 -19.25 9.45
CA HIS A 47 25.29 -19.55 8.19
C HIS A 47 25.46 -18.34 7.26
N ARG A 48 24.71 -17.24 7.50
CA ARG A 48 24.81 -16.00 6.71
C ARG A 48 26.13 -15.25 6.88
N LYS A 49 26.83 -15.42 7.99
CA LYS A 49 28.13 -14.79 8.21
C LYS A 49 29.19 -15.29 7.24
N ALA A 50 28.93 -16.40 6.54
CA ALA A 50 29.91 -17.07 5.67
C ALA A 50 29.65 -16.87 4.15
N SER A 51 28.49 -16.42 3.69
CA SER A 51 28.25 -16.19 2.25
C SER A 51 27.38 -14.99 1.96
N LYS A 52 27.83 -14.14 1.03
CA LYS A 52 27.09 -12.98 0.47
C LYS A 52 25.89 -13.37 -0.41
N ASN A 53 25.47 -14.63 -0.42
CA ASN A 53 24.42 -15.10 -1.29
C ASN A 53 23.02 -14.91 -0.70
N THR A 54 22.42 -13.95 -1.28
CA THR A 54 21.01 -13.60 -1.54
C THR A 54 19.90 -14.31 -0.76
N ARG A 55 18.94 -13.48 -0.34
CA ARG A 55 17.61 -13.85 0.20
C ARG A 55 16.98 -15.10 -0.45
N GLY A 56 17.19 -15.32 -1.74
CA GLY A 56 16.64 -16.47 -2.47
C GLY A 56 17.22 -17.83 -2.06
N ALA A 57 18.50 -17.92 -1.73
CA ALA A 57 19.12 -19.17 -1.25
C ALA A 57 18.62 -19.51 0.16
N ILE A 58 18.39 -18.50 0.99
CA ILE A 58 17.89 -18.64 2.36
C ILE A 58 16.44 -19.08 2.35
N LEU A 59 15.60 -18.43 1.54
CA LEU A 59 14.21 -18.83 1.32
C LEU A 59 14.15 -20.23 0.72
N GLY A 60 15.14 -20.58 -0.09
CA GLY A 60 15.34 -21.88 -0.67
C GLY A 60 15.56 -22.98 0.34
N ALA A 61 16.42 -22.76 1.26
CA ALA A 61 16.72 -23.69 2.34
C ALA A 61 15.55 -23.84 3.32
N LEU A 62 14.79 -22.74 3.57
CA LEU A 62 13.63 -22.74 4.45
C LEU A 62 12.55 -23.75 4.07
N ILE A 63 12.35 -24.01 2.79
CA ILE A 63 11.26 -24.88 2.31
C ILE A 63 11.74 -26.33 2.12
N VAL A 64 12.98 -26.52 1.77
CA VAL A 64 13.52 -27.86 1.47
C VAL A 64 13.96 -28.62 2.74
N HIS A 65 14.41 -27.93 3.76
CA HIS A 65 15.07 -28.56 4.93
C HIS A 65 14.20 -28.76 6.15
N HIS A 66 12.89 -28.66 6.04
CA HIS A 66 12.00 -28.78 7.19
C HIS A 66 12.00 -30.15 7.89
N ASN A 67 12.43 -31.19 7.22
CA ASN A 67 12.47 -32.55 7.78
C ASN A 67 13.83 -33.23 7.59
N LEU A 68 14.84 -32.47 7.16
CA LEU A 68 16.14 -33.04 6.86
C LEU A 68 17.17 -32.50 7.87
N PRO A 69 17.88 -33.35 8.59
CA PRO A 69 19.02 -32.91 9.36
C PRO A 69 20.00 -32.20 8.41
N VAL A 70 20.36 -30.97 8.75
CA VAL A 70 21.40 -30.23 8.02
C VAL A 70 22.68 -31.01 8.19
N ALA A 71 23.22 -31.55 7.10
CA ALA A 71 24.58 -32.14 7.14
C ALA A 71 25.54 -31.05 7.66
N PRO A 72 26.40 -31.34 8.65
CA PRO A 72 27.39 -30.39 9.10
C PRO A 72 28.23 -29.97 7.89
N PRO A 73 28.65 -28.70 7.80
CA PRO A 73 29.54 -28.27 6.73
C PRO A 73 30.81 -29.14 6.75
N PRO A 74 31.34 -29.50 5.58
CA PRO A 74 32.60 -30.27 5.55
C PRO A 74 33.66 -29.51 6.36
N PRO A 75 34.52 -30.22 7.10
CA PRO A 75 35.59 -29.59 7.86
C PRO A 75 36.41 -28.71 6.90
N LYS A 76 36.66 -27.47 7.32
CA LYS A 76 37.55 -26.58 6.57
C LYS A 76 38.94 -27.16 6.67
N ASP A 77 39.41 -27.84 5.64
CA ASP A 77 40.81 -28.16 5.49
C ASP A 77 41.60 -26.85 5.49
N LYS A 78 42.50 -26.76 6.44
CA LYS A 78 43.43 -25.65 6.59
C LYS A 78 44.40 -25.67 5.41
N ALA A 79 44.75 -24.48 4.97
CA ALA A 79 45.75 -24.16 3.98
C ALA A 79 45.36 -24.43 2.51
N ILE A 80 44.93 -23.37 1.87
CA ILE A 80 45.08 -23.21 0.43
C ILE A 80 46.07 -22.06 0.25
N ASP A 81 47.19 -22.37 -0.35
CA ASP A 81 48.20 -21.42 -0.80
C ASP A 81 47.59 -20.35 -1.69
N ASP A 82 47.90 -19.09 -1.42
CA ASP A 82 47.38 -17.90 -2.10
C ASP A 82 47.95 -17.65 -3.50
N ASP A 83 48.55 -18.67 -4.15
CA ASP A 83 49.30 -18.47 -5.40
C ASP A 83 48.80 -19.31 -6.60
N ALA A 84 47.50 -19.60 -6.68
CA ALA A 84 46.96 -20.27 -7.86
C ALA A 84 45.95 -19.40 -8.57
N GLY A 85 46.31 -18.87 -9.74
CA GLY A 85 45.48 -18.12 -10.67
C GLY A 85 44.13 -18.81 -11.02
N PRO A 86 43.20 -18.15 -11.72
CA PRO A 86 41.82 -18.59 -11.85
C PRO A 86 41.71 -19.95 -12.54
N ARG A 87 41.43 -21.00 -11.78
CA ARG A 87 41.15 -22.33 -12.31
C ARG A 87 39.83 -22.37 -13.05
N LYS A 88 39.88 -22.43 -14.38
CA LYS A 88 38.73 -22.84 -15.20
C LYS A 88 38.40 -24.30 -14.87
N GLY A 89 37.14 -24.54 -14.40
CA GLY A 89 36.60 -25.90 -14.31
C GLY A 89 36.63 -26.56 -12.93
N ALA A 90 36.22 -25.84 -11.87
CA ALA A 90 35.90 -26.54 -10.61
C ALA A 90 34.72 -27.51 -10.85
N PRO A 91 34.84 -28.79 -10.45
CA PRO A 91 33.78 -29.77 -10.61
C PRO A 91 32.53 -29.25 -9.87
N LYS A 92 31.37 -29.23 -10.56
CA LYS A 92 30.07 -28.87 -9.96
C LYS A 92 29.90 -29.73 -8.72
N GLY A 93 29.95 -29.12 -7.54
CA GLY A 93 29.86 -29.80 -6.27
C GLY A 93 28.72 -30.82 -6.28
N LYS A 94 29.02 -32.06 -5.90
CA LYS A 94 28.02 -33.13 -5.75
C LYS A 94 26.90 -32.60 -4.86
N ARG A 95 25.65 -32.63 -5.35
CA ARG A 95 24.47 -32.31 -4.54
C ARG A 95 24.57 -33.14 -3.27
N ALA A 96 24.46 -32.50 -2.10
CA ALA A 96 24.38 -33.21 -0.84
C ALA A 96 23.24 -34.24 -0.96
N ALA A 97 23.59 -35.50 -0.85
CA ALA A 97 22.60 -36.56 -0.87
C ALA A 97 21.72 -36.43 0.38
N LEU A 98 20.42 -36.73 0.22
CA LEU A 98 19.51 -36.84 1.34
C LEU A 98 20.01 -37.91 2.31
N ALA A 99 19.83 -37.69 3.61
CA ALA A 99 20.14 -38.72 4.58
C ALA A 99 19.30 -39.98 4.29
N PRO A 100 19.86 -41.20 4.51
CA PRO A 100 19.13 -42.43 4.23
C PRO A 100 17.75 -42.46 4.90
N GLY A 101 16.70 -42.82 4.15
CA GLY A 101 15.33 -42.89 4.64
C GLY A 101 14.52 -41.60 4.55
N LEU A 102 15.09 -40.49 4.08
CA LEU A 102 14.33 -39.25 3.88
C LEU A 102 13.89 -39.10 2.42
N VAL A 103 12.59 -38.91 2.24
CA VAL A 103 11.97 -38.69 0.94
C VAL A 103 11.69 -37.21 0.78
N ASP A 104 12.16 -36.63 -0.34
CA ASP A 104 11.80 -35.25 -0.70
C ASP A 104 10.34 -35.19 -1.12
N PRO A 105 9.46 -34.51 -0.36
CA PRO A 105 8.03 -34.48 -0.67
C PRO A 105 7.70 -33.76 -1.99
N PHE A 106 8.69 -33.09 -2.58
CA PHE A 106 8.56 -32.35 -3.84
C PHE A 106 9.41 -32.96 -4.98
N ALA A 107 9.89 -34.19 -4.84
CA ALA A 107 10.72 -34.85 -5.85
C ALA A 107 10.00 -34.90 -7.22
N ASP A 108 8.74 -35.34 -7.25
CA ASP A 108 7.93 -35.40 -8.47
C ASP A 108 7.69 -34.03 -9.10
N ASP A 109 7.45 -33.01 -8.26
CA ASP A 109 7.25 -31.65 -8.73
C ASP A 109 8.53 -31.09 -9.36
N LYS A 110 9.70 -31.43 -8.79
CA LYS A 110 11.01 -31.06 -9.33
C LYS A 110 11.34 -31.81 -10.62
N ALA A 111 10.98 -33.09 -10.71
CA ALA A 111 11.15 -33.88 -11.92
C ALA A 111 10.28 -33.32 -13.07
N ARG A 112 9.02 -33.00 -12.79
CA ARG A 112 8.05 -32.51 -13.78
C ARG A 112 8.32 -31.08 -14.25
N LEU A 113 8.59 -30.14 -13.34
CA LEU A 113 8.80 -28.73 -13.65
C LEU A 113 10.27 -28.36 -13.93
N GLY A 114 11.21 -29.19 -13.49
CA GLY A 114 12.60 -28.83 -13.37
C GLY A 114 12.89 -27.91 -12.19
N LEU A 115 14.10 -27.98 -11.71
CA LEU A 115 14.53 -27.29 -10.48
C LEU A 115 14.33 -25.76 -10.55
N ALA A 116 14.56 -25.14 -11.71
CA ALA A 116 14.45 -23.69 -11.86
C ALA A 116 13.00 -23.22 -11.63
N TYR A 117 12.02 -23.80 -12.29
CA TYR A 117 10.60 -23.45 -12.10
C TYR A 117 10.11 -23.76 -10.70
N TYR A 118 10.53 -24.88 -10.12
CA TYR A 118 10.25 -25.20 -8.73
C TYR A 118 10.78 -24.12 -7.78
N GLN A 119 12.03 -23.66 -7.96
CA GLN A 119 12.60 -22.59 -7.13
C GLN A 119 11.83 -21.27 -7.28
N MET A 120 11.40 -20.94 -8.49
CA MET A 120 10.60 -19.73 -8.75
C MET A 120 9.21 -19.82 -8.10
N ALA A 121 8.54 -20.98 -8.21
CA ALA A 121 7.25 -21.22 -7.55
C ALA A 121 7.37 -21.07 -6.03
N ARG A 122 8.43 -21.66 -5.46
CA ARG A 122 8.73 -21.57 -4.05
C ARG A 122 8.95 -20.14 -3.57
N ALA A 123 9.80 -19.38 -4.27
CA ALA A 123 10.09 -17.99 -3.94
C ALA A 123 8.82 -17.11 -4.01
N GLN A 124 7.98 -17.35 -5.02
CA GLN A 124 6.71 -16.64 -5.17
C GLN A 124 5.72 -16.97 -4.05
N VAL A 125 5.60 -18.24 -3.69
CA VAL A 125 4.72 -18.68 -2.59
C VAL A 125 5.14 -18.04 -1.27
N VAL A 126 6.43 -18.11 -0.93
CA VAL A 126 6.96 -17.51 0.30
C VAL A 126 6.68 -16.00 0.33
N GLY A 127 6.93 -15.28 -0.77
CA GLY A 127 6.63 -13.86 -0.83
C GLY A 127 5.14 -13.52 -0.64
N ILE A 128 4.23 -14.35 -1.17
CA ILE A 128 2.79 -14.18 -0.96
C ILE A 128 2.40 -14.43 0.51
N LEU A 129 2.94 -15.47 1.13
CA LEU A 129 2.67 -15.81 2.51
C LEU A 129 3.26 -14.78 3.49
N GLU A 130 4.48 -14.31 3.24
CA GLU A 130 5.08 -13.23 4.03
C GLU A 130 4.28 -11.93 3.93
N SER A 131 3.83 -11.57 2.74
CA SER A 131 2.97 -10.40 2.53
C SER A 131 1.64 -10.54 3.28
N PHE A 132 1.02 -11.72 3.24
CA PHE A 132 -0.19 -11.99 4.01
C PHE A 132 0.03 -11.82 5.51
N ILE A 133 1.10 -12.39 6.06
CA ILE A 133 1.42 -12.30 7.48
C ILE A 133 1.78 -10.86 7.89
N SER A 134 2.50 -10.12 7.06
CA SER A 134 2.80 -8.71 7.34
C SER A 134 1.53 -7.86 7.46
N ASN A 135 0.53 -8.12 6.63
CA ASN A 135 -0.77 -7.47 6.76
C ASN A 135 -1.48 -7.88 8.07
N ARG A 136 -1.36 -9.13 8.49
CA ARG A 136 -1.93 -9.58 9.78
C ARG A 136 -1.20 -8.98 10.98
N GLN A 137 0.10 -8.72 10.86
CA GLN A 137 0.84 -7.95 11.88
C GLN A 137 0.28 -6.53 12.05
N ASN A 138 -0.14 -5.89 10.94
CA ASN A 138 -0.80 -4.59 11.01
C ASN A 138 -2.17 -4.67 11.68
N ASP A 139 -3.00 -5.65 11.31
CA ASP A 139 -4.31 -5.87 11.95
C ASP A 139 -4.16 -6.15 13.48
N PHE A 140 -3.15 -6.93 13.86
CA PHE A 140 -2.80 -7.16 15.26
C PHE A 140 -2.44 -5.86 15.98
N ARG A 141 -1.58 -5.04 15.36
CA ARG A 141 -1.17 -3.74 15.89
C ARG A 141 -2.36 -2.82 16.11
N ASP A 142 -3.27 -2.74 15.14
CA ASP A 142 -4.46 -1.89 15.23
C ASP A 142 -5.39 -2.33 16.37
N ILE A 143 -5.53 -3.64 16.63
CA ILE A 143 -6.28 -4.16 17.79
C ILE A 143 -5.61 -3.74 19.09
N VAL A 144 -4.28 -3.87 19.17
CA VAL A 144 -3.51 -3.53 20.38
C VAL A 144 -3.59 -2.04 20.69
N PHE A 145 -3.48 -1.17 19.68
CA PHE A 145 -3.63 0.28 19.87
C PHE A 145 -5.06 0.72 20.18
N GLY A 146 -6.06 0.02 19.66
CA GLY A 146 -7.47 0.30 19.96
C GLY A 146 -7.97 -0.28 21.30
N SER A 147 -7.10 -0.93 22.10
CA SER A 147 -7.47 -1.55 23.37
C SER A 147 -7.08 -0.69 24.57
N THR A 148 -7.74 -0.92 25.71
CA THR A 148 -7.51 -0.21 27.00
C THR A 148 -6.42 -0.84 27.87
N ILE A 149 -5.54 -1.68 27.28
CA ILE A 149 -4.45 -2.35 28.02
C ILE A 149 -3.38 -1.35 28.48
N CYS A 150 -2.70 -1.68 29.61
CA CYS A 150 -1.65 -0.83 30.15
C CYS A 150 -0.46 -0.68 29.17
N PRO A 151 0.32 0.42 29.27
CA PRO A 151 1.43 0.69 28.36
C PRO A 151 2.50 -0.41 28.34
N ILE A 152 2.79 -1.03 29.48
CA ILE A 152 3.78 -2.12 29.59
C ILE A 152 3.33 -3.32 28.75
N GLN A 153 2.10 -3.80 28.98
CA GLN A 153 1.54 -4.93 28.26
C GLN A 153 1.39 -4.64 26.78
N ARG A 154 1.02 -3.41 26.41
CA ARG A 154 0.97 -2.96 25.00
C ARG A 154 2.34 -3.11 24.34
N HIS A 155 3.40 -2.66 24.99
CA HIS A 155 4.76 -2.75 24.49
C HIS A 155 5.22 -4.22 24.38
N GLU A 156 4.87 -5.08 25.32
CA GLU A 156 5.16 -6.52 25.27
C GLU A 156 4.47 -7.19 24.06
N LEU A 157 3.17 -6.92 23.85
CA LEU A 157 2.41 -7.44 22.71
C LEU A 157 3.00 -6.99 21.37
N LEU A 158 3.40 -5.72 21.27
CA LEU A 158 4.05 -5.21 20.05
C LEU A 158 5.43 -5.84 19.83
N SER A 159 6.17 -6.15 20.89
CA SER A 159 7.45 -6.87 20.81
C SER A 159 7.27 -8.29 20.30
N VAL A 160 6.26 -9.03 20.80
CA VAL A 160 5.89 -10.35 20.27
C VAL A 160 5.47 -10.28 18.81
N ASN A 161 4.66 -9.27 18.45
CA ASN A 161 4.22 -9.06 17.08
C ASN A 161 5.37 -8.74 16.13
N LYS A 162 6.32 -7.92 16.53
CA LYS A 162 7.54 -7.61 15.76
C LYS A 162 8.41 -8.84 15.55
N ALA A 163 8.55 -9.67 16.57
CA ALA A 163 9.30 -10.93 16.52
C ALA A 163 8.55 -12.04 15.79
N LYS A 164 7.28 -11.86 15.44
CA LYS A 164 6.37 -12.89 14.90
C LYS A 164 6.28 -14.13 15.79
N ALA A 165 6.42 -13.99 17.09
CA ALA A 165 6.50 -15.09 18.06
C ALA A 165 5.14 -15.40 18.73
N TRP A 166 4.04 -15.34 17.97
CA TRP A 166 2.68 -15.54 18.51
C TRP A 166 2.39 -16.98 18.94
N PHE A 167 2.98 -17.95 18.25
CA PHE A 167 2.72 -19.38 18.43
C PHE A 167 3.88 -20.12 19.10
N ASP A 168 5.07 -19.54 19.08
CA ASP A 168 6.27 -20.07 19.70
C ASP A 168 6.46 -19.39 21.08
N LEU A 169 5.99 -20.06 22.12
CA LEU A 169 6.04 -19.52 23.47
C LEU A 169 7.46 -19.55 24.06
N ASP A 170 8.33 -20.41 23.56
CA ASP A 170 9.68 -20.60 24.06
C ASP A 170 10.68 -19.66 23.40
N ARG A 171 10.32 -19.05 22.28
CA ARG A 171 11.18 -18.11 21.57
C ARG A 171 11.50 -16.89 22.42
N PRO A 172 12.79 -16.55 22.63
CA PRO A 172 13.17 -15.36 23.41
C PRO A 172 12.66 -14.07 22.75
N VAL A 173 11.82 -13.32 23.44
CA VAL A 173 11.36 -12.00 23.02
C VAL A 173 11.61 -11.04 24.15
N HIS A 174 12.31 -9.95 23.85
CA HIS A 174 12.64 -8.94 24.83
C HIS A 174 11.92 -7.62 24.54
N ARG A 175 11.36 -7.01 25.58
CA ARG A 175 10.99 -5.61 25.61
C ARG A 175 12.25 -4.78 25.88
N VAL A 176 12.45 -3.72 25.13
CA VAL A 176 13.62 -2.85 25.27
C VAL A 176 13.15 -1.48 25.74
N GLU A 177 13.62 -1.03 26.88
CA GLU A 177 13.48 0.34 27.35
C GLU A 177 14.65 1.18 26.86
N ARG A 178 14.34 2.36 26.35
CA ARG A 178 15.34 3.33 25.89
C ARG A 178 15.12 4.64 26.62
N ASP A 179 16.21 5.22 27.10
CA ASP A 179 16.27 6.60 27.52
C ASP A 179 17.15 7.33 26.51
N SER A 180 16.55 8.26 25.77
CA SER A 180 17.13 8.87 24.56
C SER A 180 17.64 7.82 23.58
N ASP A 181 18.90 7.84 23.17
CA ASP A 181 19.49 6.88 22.23
C ASP A 181 20.12 5.64 22.88
N LYS A 182 20.10 5.54 24.22
CA LYS A 182 20.74 4.43 24.96
C LYS A 182 19.71 3.41 25.42
N ILE A 183 20.05 2.11 25.26
CA ILE A 183 19.27 1.02 25.85
C ILE A 183 19.54 1.02 27.34
N VAL A 184 18.51 1.26 28.15
CA VAL A 184 18.59 1.30 29.63
C VAL A 184 18.37 -0.09 30.22
N ALA A 185 17.41 -0.84 29.68
CA ALA A 185 17.07 -2.16 30.20
C ALA A 185 16.46 -3.07 29.12
N LYS A 186 16.59 -4.40 29.32
CA LYS A 186 15.92 -5.43 28.54
C LYS A 186 15.13 -6.32 29.48
N TYR A 187 13.84 -6.47 29.21
CA TYR A 187 12.95 -7.34 29.98
C TYR A 187 12.42 -8.46 29.12
N GLN A 188 12.33 -9.65 29.69
CA GLN A 188 11.62 -10.76 29.05
C GLN A 188 10.12 -10.47 29.02
N VAL A 189 9.48 -10.81 27.92
CA VAL A 189 8.03 -10.65 27.79
C VAL A 189 7.31 -11.65 28.69
N SER A 190 6.29 -11.18 29.43
CA SER A 190 5.50 -12.00 30.34
C SER A 190 4.71 -13.10 29.61
N ASP A 191 4.50 -14.25 30.27
CA ASP A 191 3.71 -15.36 29.73
C ASP A 191 2.26 -14.99 29.48
N THR A 192 1.69 -14.10 30.30
CA THR A 192 0.35 -13.54 30.11
C THR A 192 0.23 -12.80 28.78
N SER A 193 1.20 -11.95 28.48
CA SER A 193 1.25 -11.23 27.21
C SER A 193 1.49 -12.16 26.02
N ARG A 194 2.30 -13.21 26.17
CA ARG A 194 2.51 -14.22 25.14
C ARG A 194 1.22 -14.98 24.82
N ARG A 195 0.50 -15.44 25.84
CA ARG A 195 -0.80 -16.12 25.68
C ARG A 195 -1.86 -15.19 25.06
N LEU A 196 -1.88 -13.93 25.46
CA LEU A 196 -2.77 -12.93 24.88
C LEU A 196 -2.42 -12.66 23.41
N ALA A 197 -1.14 -12.51 23.07
CA ALA A 197 -0.67 -12.34 21.71
C ALA A 197 -1.11 -13.50 20.80
N ARG A 198 -0.99 -14.74 21.29
CA ARG A 198 -1.49 -15.94 20.58
C ARG A 198 -2.99 -15.86 20.32
N LYS A 199 -3.80 -15.51 21.33
CA LYS A 199 -5.26 -15.35 21.19
C LYS A 199 -5.62 -14.27 20.17
N ILE A 200 -4.97 -13.11 20.23
CA ILE A 200 -5.22 -12.00 19.29
C ILE A 200 -4.88 -12.44 17.88
N MET A 201 -3.70 -13.02 17.63
CA MET A 201 -3.29 -13.43 16.28
C MET A 201 -4.17 -14.55 15.74
N SER A 202 -4.55 -15.53 16.55
CA SER A 202 -5.49 -16.58 16.15
C SER A 202 -6.83 -16.00 15.70
N ARG A 203 -7.35 -14.99 16.43
CA ARG A 203 -8.58 -14.29 16.05
C ARG A 203 -8.41 -13.43 14.79
N VAL A 204 -7.25 -12.81 14.60
CA VAL A 204 -6.93 -12.08 13.37
C VAL A 204 -6.91 -13.04 12.19
N LEU A 205 -6.20 -14.16 12.28
CA LEU A 205 -6.10 -15.15 11.21
C LEU A 205 -7.46 -15.77 10.85
N SER A 206 -8.32 -16.04 11.85
CA SER A 206 -9.65 -16.62 11.60
C SER A 206 -10.60 -15.71 10.81
N ARG A 207 -10.34 -14.40 10.80
CA ARG A 207 -11.15 -13.40 10.07
C ARG A 207 -10.76 -13.25 8.59
N HIS A 208 -9.65 -13.83 8.19
CA HIS A 208 -9.10 -13.66 6.85
C HIS A 208 -8.91 -15.00 6.16
N ALA A 209 -9.42 -15.10 4.93
CA ALA A 209 -9.17 -16.27 4.11
C ALA A 209 -7.67 -16.35 3.77
N ARG A 210 -7.13 -17.56 3.78
CA ARG A 210 -5.77 -17.84 3.31
C ARG A 210 -5.63 -17.43 1.83
N PRO A 211 -4.45 -16.95 1.38
CA PRO A 211 -4.25 -16.63 -0.02
C PRO A 211 -4.49 -17.85 -0.90
N SER A 212 -5.36 -17.71 -1.92
CA SER A 212 -5.52 -18.75 -2.95
C SER A 212 -4.42 -18.61 -3.99
N LEU A 213 -3.76 -19.72 -4.31
CA LEU A 213 -2.69 -19.80 -5.30
C LEU A 213 -3.14 -20.43 -6.61
N ASP A 214 -4.39 -20.83 -6.73
CA ASP A 214 -4.94 -21.50 -7.93
C ASP A 214 -4.90 -20.61 -9.18
N ARG A 215 -4.75 -19.30 -8.99
CA ARG A 215 -4.86 -18.30 -10.05
C ARG A 215 -3.64 -17.39 -10.16
N ILE A 216 -2.55 -17.72 -9.50
CA ILE A 216 -1.34 -16.90 -9.60
C ILE A 216 -0.78 -16.92 -11.03
N GLY A 217 -0.21 -15.80 -11.45
CA GLY A 217 0.66 -15.78 -12.64
C GLY A 217 1.99 -16.44 -12.31
N MET A 218 2.58 -17.12 -13.28
CA MET A 218 3.88 -17.74 -13.12
C MET A 218 4.98 -16.68 -13.24
N VAL A 219 5.86 -16.59 -12.27
CA VAL A 219 7.06 -15.76 -12.32
C VAL A 219 8.20 -16.57 -12.92
N VAL A 220 8.85 -16.04 -13.95
CA VAL A 220 9.93 -16.72 -14.68
C VAL A 220 11.12 -15.78 -14.81
N ASP A 221 12.31 -16.25 -14.47
CA ASP A 221 13.55 -15.49 -14.60
C ASP A 221 14.40 -15.93 -15.81
N GLN A 222 15.49 -15.21 -16.04
CA GLN A 222 16.38 -15.36 -17.20
C GLN A 222 16.93 -16.79 -17.42
N ARG A 223 16.81 -17.68 -16.46
CA ARG A 223 17.26 -19.08 -16.62
C ARG A 223 16.35 -19.88 -17.54
N ARG A 224 15.12 -19.41 -17.76
CA ARG A 224 14.06 -20.12 -18.52
C ARG A 224 13.28 -19.24 -19.47
N ILE A 225 13.59 -17.93 -19.52
CA ILE A 225 12.89 -17.01 -20.39
C ILE A 225 13.83 -15.89 -20.84
N GLU A 226 13.73 -15.54 -22.12
CA GLU A 226 14.47 -14.44 -22.72
C GLU A 226 13.55 -13.62 -23.62
N MET A 227 13.72 -12.32 -23.62
CA MET A 227 13.00 -11.41 -24.53
C MET A 227 14.00 -10.61 -25.35
N ALA A 228 13.95 -10.76 -26.65
CA ALA A 228 14.82 -10.09 -27.58
C ALA A 228 14.05 -9.31 -28.65
N ALA A 229 14.66 -8.26 -29.18
CA ALA A 229 14.21 -7.61 -30.40
C ALA A 229 14.65 -8.45 -31.62
N PRO A 230 13.86 -8.51 -32.70
CA PRO A 230 14.26 -9.22 -33.91
C PRO A 230 15.47 -8.54 -34.56
N LYS A 231 16.40 -9.34 -35.11
CA LYS A 231 17.59 -8.84 -35.82
C LYS A 231 17.27 -8.10 -37.11
N LYS A 232 16.12 -8.39 -37.75
CA LYS A 232 15.61 -7.75 -38.94
C LYS A 232 14.28 -7.11 -38.67
N ALA A 233 13.89 -6.10 -39.48
CA ALA A 233 12.57 -5.49 -39.39
C ALA A 233 11.46 -6.55 -39.43
N ALA A 234 10.60 -6.57 -38.45
CA ALA A 234 9.56 -7.57 -38.28
C ALA A 234 8.26 -6.94 -37.78
N THR A 235 7.15 -7.59 -38.06
CA THR A 235 5.80 -7.17 -37.65
C THR A 235 5.67 -7.06 -36.11
N PHE A 236 6.47 -7.84 -35.38
CA PHE A 236 6.45 -7.87 -33.93
C PHE A 236 7.73 -7.24 -33.34
N PRO A 237 7.61 -6.25 -32.44
CA PRO A 237 8.77 -5.53 -31.90
C PRO A 237 9.62 -6.36 -30.94
N PHE A 238 9.06 -7.43 -30.39
CA PHE A 238 9.78 -8.33 -29.48
C PHE A 238 9.36 -9.78 -29.68
N TRP A 239 10.30 -10.66 -29.37
CA TRP A 239 10.10 -12.10 -29.30
C TRP A 239 10.49 -12.60 -27.93
N LEU A 240 9.69 -13.50 -27.39
CA LEU A 240 9.92 -14.18 -26.13
C LEU A 240 10.27 -15.63 -26.40
N SER A 241 11.42 -16.07 -25.93
CA SER A 241 11.83 -17.47 -25.90
C SER A 241 11.59 -18.01 -24.50
N ILE A 242 10.89 -19.11 -24.39
CA ILE A 242 10.59 -19.76 -23.10
C ILE A 242 10.89 -21.27 -23.19
N ASP A 243 11.60 -21.78 -22.17
CA ASP A 243 11.92 -23.19 -22.04
C ASP A 243 10.72 -23.92 -21.43
N ILE A 244 10.12 -24.84 -22.15
CA ILE A 244 9.04 -25.70 -21.65
C ILE A 244 9.65 -27.03 -21.18
N PRO A 245 9.48 -27.41 -19.92
CA PRO A 245 9.90 -28.72 -19.43
C PRO A 245 9.12 -29.83 -20.12
N LEU A 246 9.81 -30.86 -20.50
CA LEU A 246 9.27 -32.09 -21.04
C LEU A 246 9.92 -33.26 -20.31
N SER A 247 9.19 -34.36 -20.18
CA SER A 247 9.77 -35.64 -19.77
C SER A 247 9.85 -36.54 -20.97
N ASP A 248 10.99 -37.16 -21.18
CA ASP A 248 11.12 -38.18 -22.19
C ASP A 248 10.18 -39.36 -21.86
N PRO A 249 9.27 -39.75 -22.75
CA PRO A 249 8.33 -40.81 -22.47
C PRO A 249 8.99 -42.17 -22.22
N GLN A 250 10.20 -42.40 -22.78
CA GLN A 250 10.87 -43.69 -22.71
C GLN A 250 11.86 -43.78 -21.53
N THR A 251 12.61 -42.70 -21.29
CA THR A 251 13.67 -42.68 -20.29
C THR A 251 13.32 -41.96 -19.02
N GLY A 252 12.22 -41.19 -19.01
CA GLY A 252 11.85 -40.30 -17.91
C GLY A 252 12.82 -39.10 -17.75
N ALA A 253 13.79 -38.95 -18.66
CA ALA A 253 14.79 -37.89 -18.58
C ALA A 253 14.14 -36.51 -18.75
N PHE A 254 14.64 -35.52 -18.00
CA PHE A 254 14.21 -34.14 -18.11
C PHE A 254 14.78 -33.49 -19.38
N LEU A 255 13.90 -33.11 -20.27
CA LEU A 255 14.20 -32.40 -21.51
C LEU A 255 13.58 -30.99 -21.47
N THR A 256 14.01 -30.12 -22.35
CA THR A 256 13.43 -28.78 -22.55
C THR A 256 13.16 -28.53 -24.03
N ASN A 257 11.97 -28.02 -24.33
CA ASN A 257 11.63 -27.51 -25.64
C ASN A 257 11.53 -25.99 -25.57
N VAL A 258 12.24 -25.29 -26.45
CA VAL A 258 12.20 -23.83 -26.50
C VAL A 258 11.11 -23.40 -27.47
N ILE A 259 10.15 -22.63 -26.96
CA ILE A 259 9.12 -22.03 -27.80
C ILE A 259 9.35 -20.53 -27.96
N HIS A 260 9.19 -20.05 -29.19
CA HIS A 260 9.31 -18.63 -29.52
C HIS A 260 7.92 -18.03 -29.73
N LEU A 261 7.65 -16.90 -29.08
CA LEU A 261 6.37 -16.21 -29.06
C LEU A 261 6.53 -14.77 -29.55
N PRO A 262 5.80 -14.36 -30.60
CA PRO A 262 5.76 -12.95 -30.97
C PRO A 262 4.95 -12.14 -29.96
N LEU A 263 5.49 -11.02 -29.51
CA LEU A 263 4.83 -10.12 -28.59
C LEU A 263 4.31 -8.89 -29.32
N ARG A 264 3.02 -8.59 -29.13
CA ARG A 264 2.46 -7.30 -29.55
C ARG A 264 2.97 -6.21 -28.61
N GLY A 265 3.63 -5.20 -29.19
CA GLY A 265 3.94 -3.97 -28.48
C GLY A 265 2.65 -3.18 -28.16
N ASN A 266 2.70 -2.34 -27.17
CA ASN A 266 1.72 -1.29 -26.94
C ASN A 266 2.45 0.02 -26.61
N SER A 267 1.79 1.16 -26.83
CA SER A 267 2.36 2.49 -26.58
C SER A 267 2.84 2.64 -25.13
N TYR A 268 2.09 2.11 -24.18
CA TYR A 268 2.47 2.15 -22.76
C TYR A 268 3.84 1.50 -22.48
N ASN A 269 4.15 0.39 -23.14
CA ASN A 269 5.45 -0.28 -22.98
C ASN A 269 6.56 0.40 -23.80
N ALA A 270 6.23 0.99 -24.95
CA ALA A 270 7.18 1.70 -25.80
C ALA A 270 7.66 3.00 -25.12
N ASP A 271 6.73 3.72 -24.48
CA ASP A 271 6.99 5.02 -23.88
C ASP A 271 7.56 4.92 -22.44
N ARG A 272 7.58 3.72 -21.86
CA ARG A 272 8.02 3.55 -20.47
C ARG A 272 9.53 3.64 -20.35
N LYS A 273 10.00 4.70 -19.70
CA LYS A 273 11.41 4.91 -19.39
C LYS A 273 11.86 3.96 -18.28
N GLY A 274 13.07 3.40 -18.41
CA GLY A 274 13.70 2.56 -17.40
C GLY A 274 14.28 1.26 -17.95
N ASP A 275 15.00 0.54 -17.11
CA ASP A 275 15.71 -0.68 -17.47
C ASP A 275 14.79 -1.90 -17.31
N ARG A 276 14.67 -2.70 -18.34
CA ARG A 276 13.92 -3.95 -18.27
C ARG A 276 14.67 -4.96 -17.43
N LYS A 277 13.99 -5.56 -16.46
CA LYS A 277 14.52 -6.68 -15.69
C LYS A 277 14.37 -7.98 -16.46
N THR A 278 15.18 -8.95 -16.07
CA THR A 278 15.23 -10.29 -16.68
C THR A 278 14.19 -11.26 -16.09
N THR A 279 13.25 -10.74 -15.30
CA THR A 279 12.15 -11.49 -14.70
C THR A 279 10.84 -11.08 -15.32
N PHE A 280 10.04 -12.06 -15.69
CA PHE A 280 8.76 -11.88 -16.37
C PHE A 280 7.64 -12.57 -15.58
N GLN A 281 6.41 -12.13 -15.80
CA GLN A 281 5.23 -12.80 -15.27
C GLN A 281 4.31 -13.27 -16.39
N ILE A 282 4.00 -14.55 -16.44
CA ILE A 282 3.05 -15.13 -17.38
C ILE A 282 1.69 -15.23 -16.70
N ILE A 283 0.69 -14.57 -17.28
CA ILE A 283 -0.65 -14.43 -16.70
C ILE A 283 -1.68 -14.98 -17.67
N ASP A 284 -2.53 -15.86 -17.19
CA ASP A 284 -3.74 -16.30 -17.88
C ASP A 284 -4.88 -15.33 -17.57
N ASP A 285 -5.21 -14.46 -18.52
CA ASP A 285 -6.31 -13.51 -18.37
C ASP A 285 -7.65 -14.17 -18.73
N ARG A 286 -8.32 -14.66 -17.74
CA ARG A 286 -9.63 -15.33 -17.88
C ARG A 286 -10.72 -14.48 -18.53
N LYS A 287 -10.59 -13.14 -18.51
CA LYS A 287 -11.59 -12.26 -19.12
C LYS A 287 -11.50 -12.27 -20.64
N THR A 288 -10.27 -12.30 -21.14
CA THR A 288 -10.00 -12.29 -22.58
C THR A 288 -9.62 -13.65 -23.12
N GLY A 289 -9.36 -14.63 -22.24
CA GLY A 289 -8.79 -15.93 -22.63
C GLY A 289 -7.34 -15.85 -23.08
N ALA A 290 -6.72 -14.67 -23.06
CA ALA A 290 -5.38 -14.45 -23.61
C ALA A 290 -4.28 -14.69 -22.55
N ILE A 291 -3.15 -15.21 -23.00
CA ILE A 291 -1.93 -15.22 -22.19
C ILE A 291 -1.27 -13.85 -22.32
N LYS A 292 -1.00 -13.21 -21.18
CA LYS A 292 -0.31 -11.93 -21.08
C LYS A 292 1.07 -12.10 -20.47
N ILE A 293 2.03 -11.35 -20.98
CA ILE A 293 3.38 -11.30 -20.43
C ILE A 293 3.55 -9.97 -19.70
N GLY A 294 3.76 -10.05 -18.38
CA GLY A 294 4.14 -8.92 -17.54
C GLY A 294 5.64 -8.70 -17.62
N VAL A 295 6.07 -7.53 -18.07
CA VAL A 295 7.47 -7.12 -18.13
C VAL A 295 7.76 -6.21 -16.95
N ILE A 296 8.77 -6.54 -16.14
CA ILE A 296 9.20 -5.73 -15.01
C ILE A 296 10.21 -4.69 -15.51
N THR A 297 9.96 -3.42 -15.21
CA THR A 297 10.84 -2.32 -15.59
C THR A 297 11.29 -1.60 -14.32
N ASP A 298 12.60 -1.44 -14.16
CA ASP A 298 13.19 -0.61 -13.11
C ASP A 298 13.20 0.84 -13.55
N THR A 299 12.46 1.68 -12.86
CA THR A 299 12.33 3.10 -13.17
C THR A 299 13.17 4.00 -12.26
N ALA A 300 14.01 3.46 -11.39
CA ALA A 300 14.74 4.21 -10.38
C ALA A 300 15.61 5.34 -10.99
N GLN A 301 16.41 5.02 -12.02
CA GLN A 301 17.23 6.01 -12.69
C GLN A 301 16.41 7.07 -13.45
N ALA A 302 15.34 6.64 -14.14
CA ALA A 302 14.44 7.54 -14.83
C ALA A 302 13.73 8.49 -13.85
N CYS A 303 13.30 7.99 -12.69
CA CYS A 303 12.73 8.80 -11.62
C CYS A 303 13.77 9.77 -11.03
N ALA A 304 15.02 9.34 -10.83
CA ALA A 304 16.10 10.21 -10.36
C ALA A 304 16.36 11.38 -11.31
N LYS A 305 16.44 11.10 -12.63
CA LYS A 305 16.58 12.15 -13.66
C LYS A 305 15.38 13.10 -13.69
N SER A 306 14.17 12.56 -13.60
CA SER A 306 12.94 13.37 -13.57
C SER A 306 12.89 14.26 -12.35
N ARG A 307 13.30 13.76 -11.18
CA ARG A 307 13.37 14.53 -9.92
C ARG A 307 14.43 15.62 -9.97
N ALA A 308 15.61 15.34 -10.52
CA ALA A 308 16.66 16.32 -10.68
C ALA A 308 16.26 17.47 -11.64
N GLY A 309 15.45 17.19 -12.66
CA GLY A 309 14.93 18.19 -13.58
C GLY A 309 13.65 18.90 -13.13
N TYR A 310 13.06 18.50 -12.01
CA TYR A 310 11.82 19.10 -11.53
C TYR A 310 12.11 20.35 -10.69
N MET A 311 11.64 21.50 -11.14
CA MET A 311 11.74 22.76 -10.39
C MET A 311 10.35 23.13 -9.86
N ALA A 312 10.21 23.14 -8.55
CA ALA A 312 8.98 23.57 -7.91
C ALA A 312 8.75 25.07 -8.11
N LYS A 313 7.61 25.44 -8.70
CA LYS A 313 7.19 26.85 -8.87
C LYS A 313 6.50 27.39 -7.61
N THR A 314 5.91 26.51 -6.81
CA THR A 314 5.25 26.86 -5.55
C THR A 314 5.75 25.94 -4.45
N ALA A 315 6.02 26.49 -3.25
CA ALA A 315 6.50 25.69 -2.12
C ALA A 315 5.49 24.59 -1.71
N ALA A 316 4.21 24.94 -1.69
CA ALA A 316 3.14 23.99 -1.39
C ALA A 316 1.83 24.42 -2.07
N ILE A 317 0.96 23.45 -2.34
CA ILE A 317 -0.42 23.66 -2.75
C ILE A 317 -1.32 22.80 -1.89
N SER A 318 -2.44 23.33 -1.44
CA SER A 318 -3.43 22.56 -0.70
C SER A 318 -4.65 22.23 -1.57
N LEU A 319 -5.21 21.07 -1.33
CA LEU A 319 -6.35 20.55 -2.08
C LEU A 319 -7.47 20.15 -1.11
N ASP A 320 -8.64 20.75 -1.30
CA ASP A 320 -9.88 20.29 -0.71
C ASP A 320 -10.53 19.25 -1.61
N PHE A 321 -10.92 18.11 -1.04
CA PHE A 321 -11.55 17.02 -1.76
C PHE A 321 -13.05 17.12 -1.72
N GLY A 322 -13.69 17.11 -2.89
CA GLY A 322 -15.13 17.05 -3.04
C GLY A 322 -15.58 16.06 -4.11
N LEU A 323 -16.84 15.67 -4.10
CA LEU A 323 -17.37 14.83 -5.17
C LEU A 323 -17.96 15.66 -6.33
N THR A 324 -18.43 16.85 -6.08
CA THR A 324 -18.90 17.76 -7.14
C THR A 324 -17.74 18.29 -7.96
N THR A 325 -16.74 18.81 -7.27
CA THR A 325 -15.41 19.15 -7.80
C THR A 325 -14.43 18.22 -7.14
N LEU A 326 -13.69 17.43 -7.93
CA LEU A 326 -12.82 16.39 -7.38
C LEU A 326 -11.75 16.99 -6.45
N PHE A 327 -11.13 18.10 -6.86
CA PHE A 327 -10.25 18.91 -6.02
C PHE A 327 -10.42 20.39 -6.30
N ALA A 328 -10.43 21.18 -5.23
CA ALA A 328 -10.28 22.64 -5.29
C ALA A 328 -8.92 23.00 -4.70
N SER A 329 -8.13 23.85 -5.39
CA SER A 329 -6.85 24.33 -4.89
C SER A 329 -7.01 25.65 -4.12
N ASP A 330 -6.07 25.94 -3.21
CA ASP A 330 -6.00 27.24 -2.53
C ASP A 330 -5.69 28.40 -3.50
N ALA A 331 -5.17 28.09 -4.67
CA ALA A 331 -4.99 29.04 -5.78
C ALA A 331 -6.27 29.33 -6.58
N GLY A 332 -7.38 28.64 -6.27
CA GLY A 332 -8.68 28.86 -6.92
C GLY A 332 -8.99 27.88 -8.07
N ASP A 333 -8.14 26.89 -8.34
CA ASP A 333 -8.42 25.91 -9.39
C ASP A 333 -9.53 24.95 -8.94
N LEU A 334 -10.50 24.72 -9.82
CA LEU A 334 -11.58 23.75 -9.62
C LEU A 334 -11.39 22.59 -10.61
N LEU A 335 -10.84 21.48 -10.13
CA LEU A 335 -10.42 20.35 -10.94
C LEU A 335 -11.45 19.20 -10.86
N GLY A 336 -11.81 18.61 -12.00
CA GLY A 336 -12.73 17.46 -12.04
C GLY A 336 -14.20 17.81 -11.80
N ARG A 337 -14.72 18.96 -12.27
CA ARG A 337 -16.10 19.44 -12.06
C ARG A 337 -17.21 18.48 -12.51
N THR A 338 -16.94 17.58 -13.45
CA THR A 338 -17.94 16.62 -13.96
C THR A 338 -17.93 15.29 -13.19
N PHE A 339 -17.13 15.19 -12.14
CA PHE A 339 -16.86 13.93 -11.45
C PHE A 339 -18.14 13.29 -10.87
N LEU A 340 -18.91 14.04 -10.07
CA LEU A 340 -20.15 13.55 -9.46
C LEU A 340 -21.20 13.15 -10.51
N GLY A 341 -21.35 13.92 -11.58
CA GLY A 341 -22.31 13.60 -12.65
C GLY A 341 -22.01 12.26 -13.31
N LYS A 342 -20.74 11.95 -13.55
CA LYS A 342 -20.32 10.64 -14.07
C LYS A 342 -20.51 9.53 -13.03
N LEU A 343 -20.24 9.79 -11.74
CA LEU A 343 -20.50 8.82 -10.67
C LEU A 343 -21.99 8.47 -10.56
N LYS A 344 -22.88 9.45 -10.63
CA LYS A 344 -24.33 9.22 -10.63
C LYS A 344 -24.78 8.31 -11.79
N ARG A 345 -24.21 8.48 -12.98
CA ARG A 345 -24.49 7.58 -14.13
C ARG A 345 -24.03 6.14 -13.88
N TYR A 346 -22.82 5.96 -13.31
CA TYR A 346 -22.34 4.64 -12.92
C TYR A 346 -23.23 4.01 -11.84
N ASP A 347 -23.67 4.80 -10.85
CA ASP A 347 -24.53 4.33 -9.77
C ASP A 347 -25.88 3.86 -10.27
N ALA A 348 -26.55 4.63 -11.13
CA ALA A 348 -27.81 4.24 -11.74
C ALA A 348 -27.68 2.90 -12.50
N THR A 349 -26.66 2.76 -13.33
CA THR A 349 -26.44 1.53 -14.10
C THR A 349 -26.12 0.33 -13.22
N ILE A 350 -25.20 0.46 -12.27
CA ILE A 350 -24.81 -0.62 -11.35
C ILE A 350 -25.98 -1.02 -10.46
N SER A 351 -26.76 -0.05 -9.97
CA SER A 351 -27.94 -0.29 -9.15
C SER A 351 -29.04 -1.03 -9.91
N ALA A 352 -29.30 -0.67 -11.18
CA ALA A 352 -30.25 -1.38 -12.05
C ALA A 352 -29.82 -2.83 -12.28
N ILE A 353 -28.55 -3.07 -12.58
CA ILE A 353 -27.99 -4.42 -12.74
C ILE A 353 -28.16 -5.23 -11.44
N CYS A 354 -27.88 -4.63 -10.28
CA CYS A 354 -28.02 -5.31 -9.00
C CYS A 354 -29.48 -5.67 -8.69
N LYS A 355 -30.42 -4.74 -8.92
CA LYS A 355 -31.86 -5.01 -8.72
C LYS A 355 -32.32 -6.17 -9.60
N HIS A 356 -31.91 -6.22 -10.85
CA HIS A 356 -32.26 -7.31 -11.77
C HIS A 356 -31.72 -8.67 -11.25
N ILE A 357 -30.45 -8.73 -10.87
CA ILE A 357 -29.83 -9.96 -10.36
C ILE A 357 -30.48 -10.43 -9.06
N GLN A 358 -30.80 -9.51 -8.15
CA GLN A 358 -31.44 -9.85 -6.88
C GLN A 358 -32.85 -10.38 -7.05
N ARG A 359 -33.61 -9.86 -8.02
CA ARG A 359 -34.95 -10.38 -8.36
C ARG A 359 -34.90 -11.82 -8.88
N SER A 360 -33.83 -12.21 -9.57
CA SER A 360 -33.61 -13.58 -10.02
C SER A 360 -32.89 -14.47 -8.98
N GLY A 361 -32.79 -14.03 -7.72
CA GLY A 361 -32.13 -14.80 -6.64
C GLY A 361 -30.61 -14.92 -6.75
N GLY A 362 -30.00 -14.25 -7.73
CA GLY A 362 -28.56 -14.32 -7.99
C GLY A 362 -27.72 -13.40 -7.08
N LYS A 363 -26.41 -13.67 -7.03
CA LYS A 363 -25.44 -12.82 -6.33
C LYS A 363 -24.77 -11.86 -7.34
N PRO A 364 -24.75 -10.53 -7.10
CA PRO A 364 -24.13 -9.57 -8.03
C PRO A 364 -22.68 -9.90 -8.40
N ARG A 365 -21.90 -10.44 -7.44
CA ARG A 365 -20.47 -10.77 -7.69
C ARG A 365 -20.27 -11.89 -8.73
N ASP A 366 -21.25 -12.75 -8.94
CA ASP A 366 -21.18 -13.86 -9.89
C ASP A 366 -21.60 -13.42 -11.30
N SER A 367 -22.21 -12.24 -11.42
CA SER A 367 -22.62 -11.67 -12.70
C SER A 367 -21.46 -11.00 -13.42
N ARG A 368 -21.18 -11.48 -14.65
CA ARG A 368 -20.17 -10.88 -15.55
C ARG A 368 -20.46 -9.40 -15.79
N ARG A 369 -21.72 -9.04 -16.08
CA ARG A 369 -22.14 -7.66 -16.35
C ARG A 369 -21.89 -6.74 -15.17
N TYR A 370 -22.17 -7.17 -13.94
CA TYR A 370 -21.86 -6.41 -12.73
C TYR A 370 -20.34 -6.20 -12.57
N CYS A 371 -19.55 -7.25 -12.77
CA CYS A 371 -18.09 -7.18 -12.69
C CYS A 371 -17.49 -6.23 -13.73
N GLU A 372 -18.02 -6.23 -14.96
CA GLU A 372 -17.59 -5.32 -16.03
C GLU A 372 -17.88 -3.85 -15.69
N TRP A 373 -19.08 -3.54 -15.20
CA TRP A 373 -19.43 -2.16 -14.85
C TRP A 373 -18.68 -1.64 -13.63
N THR A 374 -18.47 -2.48 -12.63
CA THR A 374 -17.61 -2.11 -11.48
C THR A 374 -16.15 -1.93 -11.88
N ALA A 375 -15.63 -2.69 -12.84
CA ALA A 375 -14.30 -2.51 -13.39
C ALA A 375 -14.19 -1.21 -14.19
N LYS A 376 -15.21 -0.86 -15.02
CA LYS A 376 -15.29 0.43 -15.73
C LYS A 376 -15.29 1.61 -14.76
N LEU A 377 -16.06 1.53 -13.66
CA LEU A 377 -16.07 2.56 -12.61
C LEU A 377 -14.67 2.74 -11.99
N ARG A 378 -14.01 1.66 -11.60
CA ARG A 378 -12.64 1.73 -11.04
C ARG A 378 -11.63 2.29 -12.03
N GLY A 379 -11.76 1.93 -13.30
CA GLY A 379 -10.95 2.49 -14.39
C GLY A 379 -11.17 3.99 -14.53
N TYR A 380 -12.42 4.45 -14.51
CA TYR A 380 -12.76 5.87 -14.54
C TYR A 380 -12.15 6.63 -13.35
N LEU A 381 -12.33 6.12 -12.11
CA LEU A 381 -11.74 6.73 -10.91
C LEU A 381 -10.22 6.89 -11.07
N LYS A 382 -9.54 5.82 -11.48
CA LYS A 382 -8.08 5.84 -11.69
C LYS A 382 -7.66 6.88 -12.74
N THR A 383 -8.34 6.90 -13.87
CA THR A 383 -8.02 7.83 -14.97
C THR A 383 -8.25 9.27 -14.56
N GLU A 384 -9.39 9.57 -13.93
CA GLU A 384 -9.75 10.94 -13.57
C GLU A 384 -8.87 11.50 -12.46
N ILE A 385 -8.63 10.73 -11.40
CA ILE A 385 -7.71 11.13 -10.32
C ILE A 385 -6.30 11.39 -10.88
N ASN A 386 -5.77 10.47 -11.67
CA ASN A 386 -4.45 10.66 -12.27
C ASN A 386 -4.39 11.87 -13.20
N ARG A 387 -5.43 12.10 -14.01
CA ARG A 387 -5.53 13.26 -14.90
C ARG A 387 -5.48 14.59 -14.12
N VAL A 388 -6.20 14.65 -13.02
CA VAL A 388 -6.24 15.86 -12.18
C VAL A 388 -4.89 16.13 -11.55
N PHE A 389 -4.23 15.12 -10.96
CA PHE A 389 -2.90 15.29 -10.40
C PHE A 389 -1.84 15.62 -11.46
N ASN A 390 -1.88 15.00 -12.63
CA ASN A 390 -0.95 15.34 -13.70
C ASN A 390 -1.10 16.80 -14.12
N ARG A 391 -2.35 17.27 -14.32
CA ARG A 391 -2.62 18.67 -14.64
C ARG A 391 -2.11 19.63 -13.54
N LEU A 392 -2.27 19.25 -12.27
CA LEU A 392 -1.77 20.04 -11.15
C LEU A 392 -0.24 20.18 -11.19
N ILE A 393 0.48 19.11 -11.45
CA ILE A 393 1.94 19.12 -11.60
C ILE A 393 2.35 19.98 -12.80
N GLU A 394 1.71 19.83 -13.93
CA GLU A 394 2.00 20.59 -15.15
C GLU A 394 1.76 22.11 -14.98
N THR A 395 0.67 22.49 -14.33
CA THR A 395 0.25 23.88 -14.23
C THR A 395 0.84 24.61 -13.03
N ARG A 396 1.00 23.95 -11.88
CA ARG A 396 1.39 24.56 -10.60
C ARG A 396 2.77 24.15 -10.13
N ALA A 397 3.27 23.02 -10.56
CA ALA A 397 4.57 22.46 -10.17
C ALA A 397 4.88 22.65 -8.66
N PRO A 398 4.06 22.07 -7.73
CA PRO A 398 4.25 22.27 -6.31
C PRO A 398 5.42 21.44 -5.76
N GLY A 399 6.11 21.96 -4.72
CA GLY A 399 7.07 21.17 -3.94
C GLY A 399 6.38 20.23 -2.95
N GLU A 400 5.15 20.57 -2.50
CA GLU A 400 4.36 19.78 -1.58
C GLU A 400 2.87 19.88 -1.90
N ILE A 401 2.13 18.79 -1.69
CA ILE A 401 0.68 18.74 -1.78
C ILE A 401 0.12 18.48 -0.37
N VAL A 402 -0.70 19.40 0.13
CA VAL A 402 -1.36 19.30 1.43
C VAL A 402 -2.81 18.88 1.23
N LEU A 403 -3.23 17.80 1.89
CA LEU A 403 -4.57 17.24 1.80
C LEU A 403 -5.21 17.18 3.19
N GLU A 404 -6.52 17.18 3.23
CA GLU A 404 -7.24 16.75 4.43
C GLU A 404 -7.50 15.23 4.41
N GLN A 405 -7.88 14.68 5.56
CA GLN A 405 -8.28 13.28 5.66
C GLN A 405 -9.50 13.00 4.76
N LEU A 406 -9.26 12.20 3.71
CA LEU A 406 -10.21 12.00 2.61
C LEU A 406 -11.46 11.23 3.02
N ASN A 407 -12.64 11.77 2.68
CA ASN A 407 -13.92 11.08 2.81
C ASN A 407 -14.69 11.09 1.48
N PHE A 408 -14.80 9.92 0.85
CA PHE A 408 -15.48 9.72 -0.44
C PHE A 408 -16.97 9.38 -0.31
N GLN A 409 -17.64 9.86 0.72
CA GLN A 409 -19.07 9.59 0.92
C GLN A 409 -19.93 10.74 0.44
N SER A 410 -21.05 10.42 -0.21
CA SER A 410 -22.07 11.38 -0.62
C SER A 410 -23.47 10.83 -0.35
N PRO A 411 -24.39 11.63 0.16
CA PRO A 411 -25.81 11.24 0.27
C PRO A 411 -26.44 11.01 -1.10
N ASP A 412 -25.92 11.62 -2.15
CA ASP A 412 -26.40 11.50 -3.54
C ASP A 412 -26.09 10.16 -4.21
N LEU A 413 -25.30 9.30 -3.56
CA LEU A 413 -24.85 8.03 -4.11
C LEU A 413 -25.31 6.86 -3.25
N SER A 414 -25.56 5.71 -3.88
CA SER A 414 -25.92 4.49 -3.16
C SER A 414 -24.85 4.08 -2.15
N ARG A 415 -25.27 3.41 -1.06
CA ARG A 415 -24.33 2.86 -0.06
C ARG A 415 -23.28 1.95 -0.69
N ARG A 416 -23.64 1.22 -1.75
CA ARG A 416 -22.73 0.34 -2.50
C ARG A 416 -21.67 1.14 -3.23
N LEU A 417 -22.05 2.18 -3.95
CA LEU A 417 -21.12 3.02 -4.68
C LEU A 417 -20.20 3.77 -3.72
N ASN A 418 -20.75 4.35 -2.67
CA ASN A 418 -19.97 5.00 -1.61
C ASN A 418 -18.87 4.08 -1.06
N ARG A 419 -19.18 2.81 -0.81
CA ARG A 419 -18.18 1.82 -0.37
C ARG A 419 -17.10 1.57 -1.42
N ILE A 420 -17.48 1.45 -2.69
CA ILE A 420 -16.53 1.22 -3.78
C ILE A 420 -15.59 2.41 -3.94
N ILE A 421 -16.12 3.62 -3.99
CA ILE A 421 -15.31 4.83 -4.20
C ILE A 421 -14.46 5.16 -2.97
N GLN A 422 -14.95 4.93 -1.75
CA GLN A 422 -14.19 5.13 -0.52
C GLN A 422 -12.91 4.26 -0.50
N ASN A 423 -13.06 2.97 -0.77
CA ASN A 423 -11.92 2.05 -0.74
C ASN A 423 -10.97 2.25 -1.93
N CYS A 424 -11.54 2.40 -3.14
CA CYS A 424 -10.76 2.53 -4.36
C CYS A 424 -10.11 3.92 -4.50
N GLY A 425 -10.85 4.99 -4.19
CA GLY A 425 -10.39 6.37 -4.34
C GLY A 425 -9.20 6.68 -3.44
N ARG A 426 -9.27 6.33 -2.16
CA ARG A 426 -8.15 6.51 -1.21
C ARG A 426 -6.89 5.80 -1.68
N SER A 427 -7.03 4.52 -2.08
CA SER A 427 -5.89 3.75 -2.58
C SER A 427 -5.27 4.35 -3.84
N ILE A 428 -6.08 4.85 -4.77
CA ILE A 428 -5.60 5.48 -6.00
C ILE A 428 -4.84 6.77 -5.68
N ILE A 429 -5.38 7.63 -4.78
CA ILE A 429 -4.73 8.88 -4.39
C ILE A 429 -3.42 8.58 -3.68
N ALA A 430 -3.40 7.69 -2.67
CA ALA A 430 -2.20 7.31 -1.97
C ALA A 430 -1.11 6.79 -2.92
N THR A 431 -1.47 5.88 -3.85
CA THR A 431 -0.55 5.39 -4.87
C THR A 431 -0.03 6.51 -5.78
N LYS A 432 -0.89 7.46 -6.16
CA LYS A 432 -0.48 8.59 -7.00
C LYS A 432 0.48 9.53 -6.27
N LEU A 433 0.23 9.83 -5.01
CA LEU A 433 1.12 10.67 -4.19
C LEU A 433 2.50 10.04 -4.03
N VAL A 434 2.56 8.73 -3.75
CA VAL A 434 3.84 7.99 -3.73
C VAL A 434 4.55 8.10 -5.07
N SER A 435 3.84 7.92 -6.19
CA SER A 435 4.41 8.04 -7.53
C SER A 435 4.93 9.47 -7.82
N LEU A 436 4.24 10.52 -7.36
CA LEU A 436 4.68 11.91 -7.50
C LEU A 436 5.94 12.20 -6.68
N LYS A 437 6.01 11.65 -5.46
CA LYS A 437 7.22 11.74 -4.63
C LYS A 437 8.41 11.04 -5.30
N GLU A 438 8.21 9.85 -5.84
CA GLU A 438 9.25 9.11 -6.54
C GLU A 438 9.72 9.82 -7.83
N GLN A 439 8.78 10.32 -8.64
CA GLN A 439 9.08 10.90 -9.95
C GLN A 439 9.57 12.34 -9.88
N PHE A 440 9.02 13.16 -8.99
CA PHE A 440 9.24 14.59 -8.96
C PHE A 440 9.77 15.11 -7.62
N GLY A 441 9.82 14.28 -6.58
CA GLY A 441 10.20 14.72 -5.23
C GLY A 441 9.10 15.52 -4.52
N VAL A 442 7.86 15.53 -5.04
CA VAL A 442 6.74 16.26 -4.45
C VAL A 442 6.31 15.56 -3.16
N GLU A 443 6.44 16.27 -2.04
CA GLU A 443 6.02 15.75 -0.75
C GLU A 443 4.49 15.81 -0.60
N ALA A 444 3.96 14.98 0.29
CA ALA A 444 2.54 15.00 0.61
C ALA A 444 2.35 14.98 2.13
N SER A 445 1.48 15.85 2.63
CA SER A 445 1.12 15.92 4.03
C SER A 445 -0.40 15.93 4.20
N GLU A 446 -0.88 15.33 5.31
CA GLU A 446 -2.30 15.31 5.65
C GLU A 446 -2.53 16.16 6.89
N VAL A 447 -3.64 16.89 6.89
CA VAL A 447 -4.11 17.70 8.02
C VAL A 447 -5.50 17.27 8.46
N ALA A 448 -5.86 17.59 9.70
CA ALA A 448 -7.18 17.30 10.23
C ALA A 448 -8.28 18.08 9.48
N ALA A 449 -9.36 17.39 9.08
CA ALA A 449 -10.44 17.95 8.28
C ALA A 449 -11.44 18.81 9.09
N ALA A 450 -11.37 18.81 10.44
CA ALA A 450 -12.37 19.47 11.26
C ALA A 450 -12.41 20.98 10.99
N TYR A 451 -13.61 21.50 10.69
CA TYR A 451 -13.93 22.92 10.49
C TYR A 451 -13.26 23.62 9.30
N THR A 452 -12.47 22.94 8.47
CA THR A 452 -11.86 23.56 7.25
C THR A 452 -12.88 24.21 6.35
N SER A 453 -14.05 23.60 6.18
CA SER A 453 -15.15 24.11 5.35
C SER A 453 -16.02 25.18 6.02
N GLN A 454 -15.92 25.38 7.35
CA GLN A 454 -16.77 26.32 8.12
C GLN A 454 -16.03 27.59 8.53
N LYS A 455 -14.70 27.50 8.61
CA LYS A 455 -13.81 28.59 8.96
C LYS A 455 -13.60 29.53 7.78
N CYS A 456 -13.61 30.84 8.05
CA CYS A 456 -13.22 31.84 7.06
C CYS A 456 -11.69 31.86 6.88
N SER A 457 -11.21 31.71 5.65
CA SER A 457 -9.79 31.74 5.33
C SER A 457 -9.14 33.13 5.50
N SER A 458 -9.93 34.20 5.55
CA SER A 458 -9.46 35.56 5.77
C SER A 458 -9.39 35.92 7.25
N CYS A 459 -10.52 35.90 7.97
CA CYS A 459 -10.58 36.37 9.36
C CYS A 459 -10.45 35.26 10.40
N GLY A 460 -10.67 34.00 10.05
CA GLY A 460 -10.62 32.86 10.98
C GLY A 460 -11.95 32.55 11.68
N TYR A 461 -13.02 33.33 11.45
CA TYR A 461 -14.32 33.08 12.07
C TYR A 461 -14.92 31.73 11.65
N VAL A 462 -15.35 30.94 12.62
CA VAL A 462 -15.90 29.60 12.41
C VAL A 462 -17.39 29.60 12.65
N ASP A 463 -18.18 29.39 11.59
CA ASP A 463 -19.63 29.21 11.69
C ASP A 463 -20.13 28.31 10.56
N LYS A 464 -21.04 27.35 10.91
CA LYS A 464 -21.66 26.46 9.92
C LYS A 464 -22.46 27.21 8.86
N ARG A 465 -23.02 28.34 9.20
CA ARG A 465 -23.85 29.19 8.30
C ARG A 465 -23.02 29.95 7.25
N ASN A 466 -21.69 30.04 7.44
CA ASN A 466 -20.79 30.62 6.45
C ASN A 466 -20.81 29.87 5.11
N ARG A 467 -21.20 28.56 5.12
CA ARG A 467 -21.27 27.74 3.91
C ARG A 467 -22.70 27.39 3.54
N ARG A 468 -23.09 27.68 2.28
CA ARG A 468 -24.34 27.27 1.64
C ARG A 468 -24.01 26.56 0.32
N GLY A 469 -23.93 25.22 0.36
CA GLY A 469 -23.53 24.43 -0.81
C GLY A 469 -22.12 24.77 -1.30
N GLN A 470 -22.01 25.32 -2.51
CA GLN A 470 -20.74 25.73 -3.11
C GLN A 470 -20.35 27.18 -2.81
N VAL A 471 -21.23 27.96 -2.19
CA VAL A 471 -20.99 29.37 -1.85
C VAL A 471 -20.53 29.45 -0.40
N PHE A 472 -19.44 30.17 -0.18
CA PHE A 472 -18.96 30.59 1.12
C PHE A 472 -19.14 32.11 1.27
N GLU A 473 -19.84 32.53 2.33
CA GLU A 473 -19.99 33.92 2.70
C GLU A 473 -19.78 34.06 4.21
N CYS A 474 -18.73 34.75 4.59
CA CYS A 474 -18.40 34.93 5.98
C CYS A 474 -19.35 35.89 6.66
N LEU A 475 -20.03 35.45 7.70
CA LEU A 475 -20.95 36.27 8.50
C LEU A 475 -20.25 37.40 9.29
N PHE A 476 -18.94 37.28 9.50
CA PHE A 476 -18.16 38.25 10.25
C PHE A 476 -17.51 39.30 9.34
N CYS A 477 -16.72 38.88 8.33
CA CYS A 477 -15.96 39.82 7.49
C CYS A 477 -16.55 40.02 6.08
N GLY A 478 -17.65 39.33 5.73
CA GLY A 478 -18.27 39.44 4.42
C GLY A 478 -17.54 38.80 3.24
N LEU A 479 -16.45 38.07 3.48
CA LEU A 479 -15.69 37.40 2.41
C LEU A 479 -16.61 36.44 1.64
N LYS A 480 -16.68 36.61 0.31
CA LYS A 480 -17.45 35.75 -0.60
C LYS A 480 -16.50 35.02 -1.55
N LEU A 481 -16.55 33.69 -1.60
CA LEU A 481 -15.81 32.87 -2.56
C LEU A 481 -16.40 31.46 -2.68
N HIS A 482 -15.83 30.63 -3.56
CA HIS A 482 -16.21 29.23 -3.67
C HIS A 482 -15.85 28.48 -2.38
N ALA A 483 -16.81 27.73 -1.82
CA ALA A 483 -16.67 27.09 -0.52
C ALA A 483 -15.47 26.13 -0.45
N ASP A 484 -15.22 25.35 -1.51
CA ASP A 484 -14.11 24.40 -1.55
C ASP A 484 -12.75 25.12 -1.69
N VAL A 485 -12.71 26.30 -2.34
CA VAL A 485 -11.49 27.14 -2.37
C VAL A 485 -11.20 27.72 -0.99
N ASN A 486 -12.23 28.17 -0.26
CA ASN A 486 -12.08 28.60 1.13
C ASN A 486 -11.54 27.46 2.02
N ALA A 487 -12.09 26.26 1.89
CA ALA A 487 -11.64 25.09 2.63
C ALA A 487 -10.18 24.74 2.30
N SER A 488 -9.81 24.77 1.04
CA SER A 488 -8.43 24.52 0.59
C SER A 488 -7.44 25.53 1.21
N ARG A 489 -7.78 26.84 1.25
CA ARG A 489 -6.95 27.85 1.94
C ARG A 489 -6.78 27.58 3.43
N ASN A 490 -7.83 27.08 4.10
CA ASN A 490 -7.76 26.67 5.50
C ASN A 490 -6.90 25.42 5.71
N ILE A 491 -6.93 24.45 4.80
CA ILE A 491 -6.05 23.28 4.77
C ILE A 491 -4.59 23.73 4.72
N ARG A 492 -4.26 24.67 3.83
CA ARG A 492 -2.91 25.25 3.74
C ARG A 492 -2.46 25.92 5.02
N ALA A 493 -3.30 26.78 5.59
CA ALA A 493 -3.00 27.50 6.83
C ALA A 493 -2.80 26.55 8.03
N ARG A 494 -3.47 25.39 8.03
CA ARG A 494 -3.35 24.38 9.10
C ARG A 494 -2.03 23.61 9.07
N ARG A 495 -1.39 23.47 7.92
CA ARG A 495 -0.09 22.80 7.78
C ARG A 495 0.96 23.28 8.78
N SER A 496 0.98 24.58 9.07
CA SER A 496 1.99 25.23 9.92
C SER A 496 1.64 25.23 11.42
N ARG A 497 0.55 24.56 11.83
CA ARG A 497 0.09 24.59 13.23
C ARG A 497 0.35 23.26 13.95
N PRO A 498 0.70 23.27 15.25
CA PRO A 498 0.97 22.07 16.04
C PRO A 498 -0.17 21.05 16.04
N LEU A 499 -1.43 21.51 16.06
CA LEU A 499 -2.64 20.67 16.00
C LEU A 499 -3.01 20.24 14.56
N GLY A 500 -2.17 20.55 13.57
CA GLY A 500 -2.42 20.25 12.16
C GLY A 500 -2.17 18.80 11.77
N SER A 501 -1.40 18.05 12.55
CA SER A 501 -1.08 16.64 12.24
C SER A 501 -2.31 15.74 12.44
N ALA A 502 -2.70 15.04 11.38
CA ALA A 502 -3.80 14.08 11.42
C ALA A 502 -3.56 13.02 12.49
N GLY A 503 -4.48 12.89 13.45
CA GLY A 503 -4.53 11.75 14.35
C GLY A 503 -4.44 12.03 15.85
N PHE A 504 -4.10 13.25 16.28
CA PHE A 504 -3.88 13.52 17.72
C PHE A 504 -4.86 14.50 18.36
N ALA A 505 -5.50 15.38 17.58
CA ALA A 505 -6.44 16.36 18.12
C ALA A 505 -7.89 15.96 17.89
N THR A 506 -8.72 16.06 18.93
CA THR A 506 -10.15 15.87 18.78
C THR A 506 -10.79 17.07 18.05
N ARG A 507 -12.01 16.90 17.52
CA ARG A 507 -12.75 18.03 16.92
C ARG A 507 -12.92 19.18 17.91
N ARG A 508 -13.03 18.88 19.19
CA ARG A 508 -13.15 19.87 20.27
C ARG A 508 -11.86 20.68 20.41
N ASP A 509 -10.69 20.01 20.46
CA ASP A 509 -9.40 20.66 20.60
C ASP A 509 -9.12 21.60 19.44
N ILE A 510 -9.42 21.16 18.22
CA ILE A 510 -9.28 21.98 17.01
C ILE A 510 -10.17 23.21 17.08
N LEU A 511 -11.41 23.08 17.55
CA LEU A 511 -12.32 24.21 17.67
C LEU A 511 -11.86 25.20 18.73
N ILE A 512 -11.34 24.73 19.86
CA ILE A 512 -10.76 25.57 20.93
C ILE A 512 -9.60 26.40 20.37
N GLU A 513 -8.68 25.74 19.67
CA GLU A 513 -7.52 26.41 19.06
C GLU A 513 -7.92 27.43 18.01
N GLU A 514 -8.87 27.10 17.14
CA GLU A 514 -9.34 28.03 16.10
C GLU A 514 -10.06 29.24 16.74
N THR A 515 -10.80 29.03 17.82
CA THR A 515 -11.46 30.10 18.58
C THR A 515 -10.44 30.99 19.28
N ARG A 516 -9.44 30.39 19.95
CA ARG A 516 -8.37 31.15 20.60
C ARG A 516 -7.59 32.00 19.59
N SER A 517 -7.21 31.43 18.47
CA SER A 517 -6.51 32.12 17.39
C SER A 517 -7.33 33.27 16.80
N PHE A 518 -8.66 33.11 16.71
CA PHE A 518 -9.56 34.17 16.29
C PHE A 518 -9.63 35.29 17.33
N ASP A 519 -9.81 34.96 18.61
CA ASP A 519 -9.86 35.92 19.70
C ASP A 519 -8.59 36.75 19.84
N GLU A 520 -7.41 36.09 19.76
CA GLU A 520 -6.10 36.78 19.81
C GLU A 520 -5.95 37.77 18.67
N ARG A 521 -6.32 37.37 17.44
CA ARG A 521 -6.25 38.21 16.26
C ARG A 521 -7.21 39.40 16.36
N TYR A 522 -8.38 39.17 16.91
CA TYR A 522 -9.40 40.17 17.07
C TYR A 522 -9.05 41.17 18.19
N SER A 523 -8.57 40.71 19.33
CA SER A 523 -8.10 41.55 20.42
C SER A 523 -7.00 42.52 19.97
N ARG A 524 -6.04 42.06 19.16
CA ARG A 524 -4.99 42.91 18.59
C ARG A 524 -5.53 44.02 17.66
N LEU A 525 -6.59 43.71 16.90
CA LEU A 525 -7.22 44.70 16.01
C LEU A 525 -8.01 45.75 16.79
N TRP A 526 -8.48 45.43 17.98
CA TRP A 526 -9.26 46.34 18.83
C TRP A 526 -8.37 47.14 19.78
N SER A 527 -7.20 46.63 20.11
CA SER A 527 -6.22 47.33 20.97
C SER A 527 -5.51 48.48 20.27
N ASN A 528 -5.66 48.65 18.93
CA ASN A 528 -5.07 49.71 18.17
C ASN A 528 -6.10 50.59 17.47
N PRO A 529 -6.67 51.62 18.15
CA PRO A 529 -7.67 52.51 17.59
C PRO A 529 -7.24 53.34 16.38
N GLN A 530 -5.91 53.45 16.15
CA GLN A 530 -5.36 54.31 15.10
C GLN A 530 -5.28 53.64 13.71
N SER A 531 -5.56 52.35 13.57
CA SER A 531 -5.59 51.68 12.26
C SER A 531 -6.92 51.85 11.50
N GLY A 532 -7.78 52.73 11.97
CA GLY A 532 -9.15 53.00 11.45
C GLY A 532 -9.19 53.88 10.21
N LYS A 533 -8.55 53.51 9.10
CA LYS A 533 -8.91 54.09 7.82
C LYS A 533 -10.14 53.41 7.27
N SER A 534 -11.30 54.17 7.37
CA SER A 534 -12.50 54.05 6.57
C SER A 534 -13.18 52.68 6.50
N ARG A 535 -13.90 52.31 7.53
CA ARG A 535 -14.99 51.31 7.38
C ARG A 535 -16.30 52.04 7.14
N ARG A 536 -16.88 51.86 5.96
CA ARG A 536 -18.23 52.36 5.61
C ARG A 536 -19.38 51.74 6.42
N HIS A 537 -19.08 50.75 7.27
CA HIS A 537 -20.03 50.10 8.21
C HIS A 537 -19.39 50.11 9.59
N GLY A 538 -20.16 50.39 10.62
CA GLY A 538 -19.75 50.38 12.02
C GLY A 538 -19.04 49.04 12.42
N PRO A 539 -18.37 48.99 13.57
CA PRO A 539 -17.70 47.78 14.02
C PRO A 539 -18.69 46.63 13.95
N PRO A 540 -18.34 45.52 13.30
CA PRO A 540 -19.23 44.36 13.27
C PRO A 540 -19.53 43.95 14.70
N ALA A 541 -20.79 43.64 14.99
CA ALA A 541 -21.18 43.13 16.30
C ALA A 541 -20.26 41.97 16.70
N ASP A 542 -19.80 41.99 17.94
CA ASP A 542 -18.94 40.91 18.45
C ASP A 542 -19.63 39.55 18.19
N PRO A 543 -19.01 38.64 17.41
CA PRO A 543 -19.64 37.37 17.07
C PRO A 543 -19.98 36.53 18.29
N ARG A 544 -19.28 36.78 19.42
CA ARG A 544 -19.59 36.17 20.72
C ARG A 544 -20.93 36.58 21.27
N LEU A 545 -21.39 37.77 20.92
CA LEU A 545 -22.71 38.31 21.35
C LEU A 545 -23.84 37.87 20.40
N THR A 546 -23.54 37.66 19.14
CA THR A 546 -24.53 37.35 18.10
C THR A 546 -24.71 35.86 17.81
N ASN A 547 -23.70 35.02 18.14
CA ASN A 547 -23.77 33.56 17.99
C ASN A 547 -23.79 32.87 19.35
N PRO A 548 -24.97 32.40 19.86
CA PRO A 548 -25.09 31.74 21.15
C PRO A 548 -24.15 30.50 21.26
N TYR A 549 -24.01 29.75 20.18
CA TYR A 549 -23.15 28.57 20.14
C TYR A 549 -21.67 28.91 20.34
N PHE A 550 -21.22 30.01 19.76
CA PHE A 550 -19.85 30.50 19.91
C PHE A 550 -19.62 31.05 21.34
N ARG A 551 -20.59 31.80 21.86
CA ARG A 551 -20.57 32.36 23.23
C ARG A 551 -20.48 31.27 24.30
N ASP A 552 -21.32 30.26 24.23
CA ASP A 552 -21.34 29.17 25.21
C ASP A 552 -20.06 28.32 25.11
N PHE A 553 -19.51 28.19 23.91
CA PHE A 553 -18.27 27.47 23.68
C PHE A 553 -17.05 28.22 24.22
N VAL A 554 -16.94 29.52 23.98
CA VAL A 554 -15.88 30.38 24.55
C VAL A 554 -15.95 30.42 26.06
N ALA A 555 -17.14 30.51 26.65
CA ALA A 555 -17.34 30.45 28.09
C ALA A 555 -16.83 29.12 28.70
N LYS A 556 -17.16 28.00 28.06
CA LYS A 556 -16.67 26.66 28.48
C LYS A 556 -15.16 26.48 28.29
N ALA A 557 -14.58 27.04 27.23
CA ALA A 557 -13.15 26.96 26.97
C ALA A 557 -12.30 27.83 27.91
N ARG A 558 -12.90 28.86 28.53
CA ARG A 558 -12.25 29.76 29.50
C ARG A 558 -12.48 29.33 30.97
N SER A 559 -13.27 28.29 31.24
CA SER A 559 -13.45 27.80 32.60
C SER A 559 -12.15 27.14 33.08
N PRO A 560 -11.69 27.44 34.35
CA PRO A 560 -10.45 26.89 34.91
C PRO A 560 -10.40 25.36 34.96
N ASP A 561 -11.56 24.70 34.97
CA ASP A 561 -11.68 23.23 35.02
C ASP A 561 -11.26 22.53 33.71
N SER A 562 -11.05 23.29 32.60
CA SER A 562 -10.58 22.71 31.34
C SER A 562 -9.06 22.43 31.31
N GLU A 563 -8.29 23.02 32.22
CA GLU A 563 -6.84 22.80 32.30
C GLU A 563 -6.44 21.56 33.14
N ASN A 564 -7.28 21.15 34.07
CA ASN A 564 -6.99 20.03 34.96
C ASN A 564 -7.45 18.64 34.47
N SER A 565 -8.24 18.56 33.41
CA SER A 565 -8.69 17.27 32.86
C SER A 565 -7.70 16.59 31.92
N ASN A 566 -6.59 17.24 31.57
CA ASN A 566 -5.57 16.69 30.65
C ASN A 566 -4.36 16.05 31.35
N ILE A 567 -4.34 16.00 32.70
CA ILE A 567 -3.23 15.38 33.48
C ILE A 567 -3.61 13.98 33.98
N ALA A 568 -4.89 13.56 33.85
CA ALA A 568 -5.39 12.30 34.39
C ALA A 568 -6.20 11.48 33.37
N ALA A 569 -5.73 11.30 32.16
CA ALA A 569 -6.27 10.31 31.21
C ALA A 569 -5.16 9.74 30.32
#